data_8f6a3e36e4439ab0b329457149d90f31
#
_entry.id   8f6a3e36e4439ab0b329457149d90f31
#
_cell.length_a   1.000
_cell.length_b   1.000
_cell.length_c   1.000
_cell.angle_alpha   90.00
_cell.angle_beta   90.00
_cell.angle_gamma   90.00
#
_symmetry.space_group_name_H-M   'P 1'
#
loop_
_entity.id
_entity.type
_entity.pdbx_description
1 polymer ?
#
loop_
_entity_poly.entity_id
_entity_poly.type
_entity_poly.pdbx_seq_one_letter_code
_entity_poly.pdbx_strand_id
1 'polypeptide(L)'
;MKNTIFYCNTLSKSKGFDKVHKLFAWLYLLPIFVSAQVSFKTDILGKEGLFREELSLQLPIHLDSLAKDPYKRISVWAVGGNMVFQQMNPTEGLPYQTMNLSANILHLRPLGTRWSWLTAVGLGIYTPENRLSSIAIGENVVANGALLFIWHSNQHMQIGAGILVNTLLGYPMVFPTAFVEYQAGQWIGWAKGNFLEGGKGAIGYRFSEPFSLCLLADASIYAAFLRKEGKKAVFFTQHTIVGLQPDFRVGKYLHIPLVIGADLMRMGIYKERKLSTFFTQTFEGAPKQSYSPALYFSVGIKIVN
;
A
#
# COMPACT_ATOMS: atom_id res chain seq x y z
N MET A 1 -43.21 25.91 -9.49
CA MET A 1 -41.78 25.67 -9.74
C MET A 1 -41.03 25.92 -8.43
N LYS A 2 -40.79 24.85 -7.66
CA LYS A 2 -40.07 24.94 -6.38
C LYS A 2 -38.77 24.16 -6.48
N ASN A 3 -37.68 24.85 -6.22
CA ASN A 3 -36.32 24.36 -6.21
C ASN A 3 -36.13 23.31 -5.11
N THR A 4 -35.72 22.12 -5.48
CA THR A 4 -35.22 21.13 -4.52
C THR A 4 -33.70 21.19 -4.51
N ILE A 5 -33.15 21.93 -3.55
CA ILE A 5 -31.73 21.93 -3.23
C ILE A 5 -31.53 20.76 -2.28
N PHE A 6 -30.87 19.70 -2.77
CA PHE A 6 -30.44 18.59 -1.91
C PHE A 6 -29.27 19.02 -1.04
N TYR A 7 -29.48 18.96 0.24
CA TYR A 7 -28.52 19.21 1.30
C TYR A 7 -27.40 18.17 1.27
N CYS A 8 -26.21 18.59 0.92
CA CYS A 8 -24.97 17.88 1.21
C CYS A 8 -24.35 18.50 2.49
N ASN A 9 -25.00 18.27 3.64
CA ASN A 9 -24.64 18.99 4.88
C ASN A 9 -24.37 18.06 6.08
N THR A 10 -23.79 16.86 5.87
CA THR A 10 -23.45 15.95 6.97
C THR A 10 -21.98 15.52 7.06
N LEU A 11 -21.07 16.07 6.25
CA LEU A 11 -19.64 15.74 6.30
C LEU A 11 -18.76 16.73 7.09
N SER A 12 -19.34 17.69 7.80
CA SER A 12 -18.63 18.85 8.36
C SER A 12 -18.29 18.79 9.84
N LYS A 13 -18.20 17.63 10.52
CA LYS A 13 -17.84 17.62 11.95
C LYS A 13 -16.84 16.57 12.43
N SER A 14 -15.97 16.08 11.57
CA SER A 14 -14.81 15.34 12.04
C SER A 14 -13.62 16.30 12.21
N LYS A 15 -13.30 16.67 13.45
CA LYS A 15 -12.12 17.52 13.80
C LYS A 15 -10.77 16.90 13.34
N GLY A 16 -10.76 15.66 12.86
CA GLY A 16 -9.61 15.00 12.27
C GLY A 16 -9.35 15.40 10.82
N PHE A 17 -10.40 15.64 10.06
CA PHE A 17 -10.32 15.97 8.63
C PHE A 17 -9.60 17.31 8.37
N ASP A 18 -9.83 18.30 9.21
CA ASP A 18 -9.17 19.62 9.13
C ASP A 18 -7.66 19.58 9.34
N LYS A 19 -7.16 18.62 10.13
CA LYS A 19 -5.70 18.49 10.37
C LYS A 19 -4.97 17.80 9.23
N VAL A 20 -5.61 16.86 8.58
CA VAL A 20 -5.07 16.17 7.40
C VAL A 20 -4.98 17.14 6.23
N HIS A 21 -5.99 17.97 5.98
CA HIS A 21 -5.93 19.02 4.95
C HIS A 21 -4.85 20.08 5.21
N LYS A 22 -4.56 20.40 6.46
CA LYS A 22 -3.45 21.31 6.79
C LYS A 22 -2.08 20.67 6.54
N LEU A 23 -1.92 19.36 6.73
CA LEU A 23 -0.70 18.64 6.39
C LEU A 23 -0.47 18.64 4.86
N PHE A 24 -1.54 18.51 4.06
CA PHE A 24 -1.47 18.59 2.60
C PHE A 24 -1.10 19.99 2.09
N ALA A 25 -1.51 21.06 2.76
CA ALA A 25 -1.14 22.43 2.37
C ALA A 25 0.38 22.68 2.46
N TRP A 26 1.11 21.96 3.34
CA TRP A 26 2.56 22.03 3.44
C TRP A 26 3.28 21.27 2.32
N LEU A 27 2.66 20.26 1.72
CA LEU A 27 3.22 19.52 0.57
C LEU A 27 3.26 20.36 -0.71
N TYR A 28 2.42 21.38 -0.83
CA TYR A 28 2.45 22.34 -1.97
C TYR A 28 3.62 23.31 -1.92
N LEU A 29 4.37 23.39 -0.83
CA LEU A 29 5.45 24.37 -0.63
C LEU A 29 6.86 23.83 -0.87
N LEU A 30 7.01 22.59 -1.39
CA LEU A 30 8.33 21.97 -1.59
C LEU A 30 8.69 21.84 -3.08
N PRO A 31 9.33 22.85 -3.71
CA PRO A 31 9.80 22.76 -5.10
C PRO A 31 11.09 21.95 -5.29
N ILE A 32 11.49 21.07 -4.34
CA ILE A 32 12.84 20.47 -4.30
C ILE A 32 12.87 19.03 -4.86
N PHE A 33 11.79 18.48 -5.43
CA PHE A 33 11.77 17.05 -5.78
C PHE A 33 11.94 16.79 -7.27
N VAL A 34 13.17 16.86 -7.75
CA VAL A 34 13.53 16.57 -9.16
C VAL A 34 13.35 15.07 -9.53
N SER A 35 13.06 14.19 -8.59
CA SER A 35 12.85 12.75 -8.87
C SER A 35 11.95 12.07 -7.81
N ALA A 36 11.13 12.82 -7.11
CA ALA A 36 10.22 12.27 -6.11
C ALA A 36 9.02 11.58 -6.75
N GLN A 37 8.63 10.43 -6.21
CA GLN A 37 7.33 9.83 -6.49
C GLN A 37 6.42 10.05 -5.28
N VAL A 38 5.27 10.66 -5.53
CA VAL A 38 4.23 10.88 -4.52
C VAL A 38 2.95 10.28 -5.06
N SER A 39 2.28 9.47 -4.26
CA SER A 39 0.95 8.97 -4.60
C SER A 39 0.01 9.14 -3.44
N PHE A 40 -1.19 9.59 -3.74
CA PHE A 40 -2.32 9.64 -2.83
C PHE A 40 -3.46 8.86 -3.42
N LYS A 41 -4.14 8.09 -2.60
CA LYS A 41 -5.25 7.24 -3.02
C LYS A 41 -6.33 7.27 -1.95
N THR A 42 -7.58 7.38 -2.39
CA THR A 42 -8.76 7.27 -1.55
C THR A 42 -9.64 6.15 -2.04
N ASP A 43 -10.00 5.25 -1.15
CA ASP A 43 -10.87 4.10 -1.41
C ASP A 43 -12.18 4.25 -0.65
N ILE A 44 -13.28 3.94 -1.32
CA ILE A 44 -14.64 3.94 -0.77
C ILE A 44 -15.26 2.57 -1.02
N LEU A 45 -15.70 1.92 0.05
CA LEU A 45 -16.47 0.68 -0.02
C LEU A 45 -17.92 0.94 0.34
N GLY A 46 -18.84 0.64 -0.59
CA GLY A 46 -20.18 1.21 -0.64
C GLY A 46 -21.12 0.88 0.52
N LYS A 47 -21.18 -0.33 1.06
CA LYS A 47 -22.32 -0.70 1.92
C LYS A 47 -22.12 -0.48 3.42
N GLU A 48 -20.88 -0.41 3.88
CA GLU A 48 -20.55 -0.32 5.31
C GLU A 48 -19.65 0.87 5.63
N GLY A 49 -19.57 1.83 4.68
CA GLY A 49 -18.86 3.09 4.90
C GLY A 49 -17.39 2.94 5.23
N LEU A 50 -16.73 1.89 4.73
CA LEU A 50 -15.28 1.80 4.84
C LEU A 50 -14.66 2.87 3.96
N PHE A 51 -13.81 3.66 4.57
CA PHE A 51 -13.03 4.70 3.94
C PHE A 51 -11.56 4.43 4.21
N ARG A 52 -10.72 4.45 3.16
CA ARG A 52 -9.29 4.26 3.29
C ARG A 52 -8.54 5.31 2.50
N GLU A 53 -7.56 5.91 3.13
CA GLU A 53 -6.61 6.82 2.49
C GLU A 53 -5.22 6.22 2.55
N GLU A 54 -4.52 6.30 1.44
CA GLU A 54 -3.13 5.87 1.32
C GLU A 54 -2.30 7.02 0.75
N LEU A 55 -1.23 7.36 1.45
CA LEU A 55 -0.21 8.31 1.01
C LEU A 55 1.12 7.59 0.94
N SER A 56 1.74 7.59 -0.23
CA SER A 56 3.09 7.04 -0.42
C SER A 56 4.02 8.12 -0.94
N LEU A 57 5.23 8.13 -0.40
CA LEU A 57 6.30 9.03 -0.79
C LEU A 57 7.56 8.21 -1.02
N GLN A 58 8.25 8.45 -2.13
CA GLN A 58 9.57 7.88 -2.39
C GLN A 58 10.49 8.96 -2.95
N LEU A 59 11.59 9.20 -2.25
CA LEU A 59 12.56 10.25 -2.52
C LEU A 59 13.92 9.60 -2.82
N PRO A 60 14.41 9.62 -4.06
CA PRO A 60 15.78 9.25 -4.34
C PRO A 60 16.73 10.28 -3.72
N ILE A 61 17.71 9.78 -2.97
CA ILE A 61 18.74 10.62 -2.33
C ILE A 61 19.97 10.70 -3.22
N HIS A 62 20.29 9.57 -3.86
CA HIS A 62 21.48 9.45 -4.68
C HIS A 62 21.19 8.57 -5.89
N LEU A 63 21.58 9.02 -7.06
CA LEU A 63 21.36 8.36 -8.35
C LEU A 63 22.67 8.27 -9.11
N ASP A 64 23.13 7.06 -9.37
CA ASP A 64 24.26 6.80 -10.27
C ASP A 64 23.74 6.17 -11.55
N SER A 65 23.87 6.88 -12.66
CA SER A 65 23.59 6.34 -13.97
C SER A 65 24.77 5.53 -14.49
N LEU A 66 24.55 4.27 -14.84
CA LEU A 66 25.53 3.46 -15.52
C LEU A 66 25.46 3.76 -17.03
N ALA A 67 26.32 4.67 -17.48
CA ALA A 67 26.29 5.21 -18.86
C ALA A 67 26.40 4.14 -19.98
N LYS A 68 26.83 2.93 -19.68
CA LYS A 68 27.02 1.82 -20.64
C LYS A 68 26.12 0.61 -20.37
N ASP A 69 25.12 0.74 -19.51
CA ASP A 69 24.21 -0.39 -19.22
C ASP A 69 23.19 -0.56 -20.35
N PRO A 70 23.14 -1.74 -21.01
CA PRO A 70 22.19 -2.01 -22.11
C PRO A 70 20.73 -1.95 -21.66
N TYR A 71 20.46 -2.16 -20.38
CA TYR A 71 19.12 -2.10 -19.78
C TYR A 71 18.79 -0.75 -19.14
N LYS A 72 19.70 0.24 -19.26
CA LYS A 72 19.56 1.57 -18.66
C LYS A 72 19.25 1.53 -17.15
N ARG A 73 19.81 0.55 -16.45
CA ARG A 73 19.62 0.40 -15.01
C ARG A 73 20.38 1.49 -14.26
N ILE A 74 19.84 1.84 -13.13
CA ILE A 74 20.41 2.85 -12.24
C ILE A 74 20.77 2.23 -10.89
N SER A 75 21.80 2.75 -10.25
CA SER A 75 22.00 2.55 -8.82
C SER A 75 21.34 3.69 -8.08
N VAL A 76 20.48 3.39 -7.12
CA VAL A 76 19.72 4.41 -6.41
C VAL A 76 19.65 4.11 -4.92
N TRP A 77 19.92 5.11 -4.11
CA TRP A 77 19.52 5.18 -2.72
C TRP A 77 18.26 6.04 -2.62
N ALA A 78 17.24 5.55 -1.92
CA ALA A 78 16.05 6.33 -1.70
C ALA A 78 15.50 6.15 -0.28
N VAL A 79 14.77 7.16 0.18
CA VAL A 79 13.95 7.11 1.38
C VAL A 79 12.50 6.97 0.95
N GLY A 80 11.79 6.04 1.55
CA GLY A 80 10.36 5.83 1.33
C GLY A 80 9.56 6.05 2.60
N GLY A 81 8.31 6.43 2.44
CA GLY A 81 7.31 6.49 3.49
C GLY A 81 5.95 6.09 2.95
N ASN A 82 5.18 5.41 3.77
CA ASN A 82 3.80 5.06 3.45
C ASN A 82 2.94 5.29 4.69
N MET A 83 1.77 5.87 4.49
CA MET A 83 0.74 6.04 5.49
C MET A 83 -0.58 5.49 4.93
N VAL A 84 -1.18 4.57 5.66
CA VAL A 84 -2.52 4.05 5.36
C VAL A 84 -3.41 4.34 6.56
N PHE A 85 -4.43 5.10 6.33
CA PHE A 85 -5.50 5.32 7.30
C PHE A 85 -6.76 4.63 6.80
N GLN A 86 -7.36 3.82 7.66
CA GLN A 86 -8.58 3.09 7.35
C GLN A 86 -9.60 3.37 8.45
N GLN A 87 -10.76 3.84 8.06
CA GLN A 87 -11.92 4.00 8.93
C GLN A 87 -12.96 2.94 8.57
N MET A 88 -13.49 2.28 9.58
CA MET A 88 -14.50 1.22 9.45
C MET A 88 -15.75 1.63 10.24
N ASN A 89 -16.94 1.21 9.82
CA ASN A 89 -18.10 1.31 10.66
C ASN A 89 -17.93 0.38 11.86
N PRO A 90 -18.20 0.85 13.08
CA PRO A 90 -18.05 0.04 14.27
C PRO A 90 -19.00 -1.15 14.19
N THR A 91 -18.46 -2.31 13.92
CA THR A 91 -19.12 -3.59 14.13
C THR A 91 -18.64 -4.10 15.48
N GLU A 92 -19.51 -4.73 16.25
CA GLU A 92 -19.19 -5.20 17.59
C GLU A 92 -17.87 -6.01 17.59
N GLY A 93 -16.95 -5.58 18.41
CA GLY A 93 -15.64 -6.22 18.58
C GLY A 93 -14.54 -5.84 17.56
N LEU A 94 -14.81 -4.95 16.60
CA LEU A 94 -13.78 -4.47 15.66
C LEU A 94 -13.30 -3.06 16.02
N PRO A 95 -12.04 -2.71 15.70
CA PRO A 95 -11.58 -1.34 15.83
C PRO A 95 -12.31 -0.44 14.83
N TYR A 96 -12.67 0.77 15.30
CA TYR A 96 -13.30 1.79 14.46
C TYR A 96 -12.37 2.28 13.32
N GLN A 97 -11.09 2.27 13.59
CA GLN A 97 -10.07 2.77 12.66
C GLN A 97 -8.75 2.04 12.82
N THR A 98 -7.91 2.09 11.80
CA THR A 98 -6.52 1.65 11.86
C THR A 98 -5.63 2.65 11.15
N MET A 99 -4.42 2.85 11.65
CA MET A 99 -3.39 3.67 11.04
C MET A 99 -2.09 2.88 10.94
N ASN A 100 -1.58 2.75 9.74
CA ASN A 100 -0.29 2.14 9.43
C ASN A 100 0.61 3.22 8.87
N LEU A 101 1.73 3.48 9.52
CA LEU A 101 2.73 4.43 9.08
C LEU A 101 4.05 3.68 8.96
N SER A 102 4.75 3.80 7.84
CA SER A 102 6.06 3.20 7.66
C SER A 102 7.05 4.17 7.03
N ALA A 103 8.31 4.00 7.40
CA ALA A 103 9.44 4.68 6.79
C ALA A 103 10.54 3.66 6.49
N ASN A 104 11.19 3.80 5.35
CA ASN A 104 12.23 2.88 4.92
C ASN A 104 13.35 3.60 4.16
N ILE A 105 14.52 2.99 4.16
CA ILE A 105 15.63 3.32 3.29
C ILE A 105 15.81 2.14 2.36
N LEU A 106 15.94 2.39 1.09
CA LEU A 106 16.15 1.36 0.08
C LEU A 106 17.41 1.64 -0.75
N HIS A 107 18.03 0.58 -1.21
CA HIS A 107 19.16 0.62 -2.12
C HIS A 107 18.93 -0.39 -3.26
N LEU A 108 18.80 0.13 -4.46
CA LEU A 108 18.78 -0.65 -5.69
C LEU A 108 20.15 -0.54 -6.37
N ARG A 109 20.76 -1.67 -6.71
CA ARG A 109 22.06 -1.70 -7.40
C ARG A 109 22.12 -2.79 -8.45
N PRO A 110 22.55 -2.48 -9.68
CA PRO A 110 22.85 -3.47 -10.70
C PRO A 110 24.03 -4.36 -10.30
N LEU A 111 23.88 -5.67 -10.57
CA LEU A 111 24.88 -6.71 -10.39
C LEU A 111 25.12 -7.39 -11.74
N GLY A 112 26.25 -7.13 -12.36
CA GLY A 112 26.56 -7.73 -13.67
C GLY A 112 25.61 -7.31 -14.80
N THR A 113 25.43 -8.17 -15.81
CA THR A 113 24.76 -7.80 -17.05
C THR A 113 23.23 -7.84 -17.00
N ARG A 114 22.64 -8.74 -16.22
CA ARG A 114 21.18 -8.96 -16.19
C ARG A 114 20.60 -8.98 -14.79
N TRP A 115 21.39 -8.78 -13.77
CA TRP A 115 20.93 -8.85 -12.39
C TRP A 115 21.01 -7.50 -11.70
N SER A 116 20.08 -7.26 -10.81
CA SER A 116 20.14 -6.19 -9.82
C SER A 116 19.75 -6.76 -8.46
N TRP A 117 20.14 -6.11 -7.40
CA TRP A 117 19.59 -6.37 -6.08
C TRP A 117 18.86 -5.15 -5.56
N LEU A 118 17.87 -5.39 -4.72
CA LEU A 118 17.17 -4.38 -3.96
C LEU A 118 17.25 -4.78 -2.49
N THR A 119 17.78 -3.88 -1.68
CA THR A 119 17.73 -4.00 -0.23
C THR A 119 16.88 -2.88 0.35
N ALA A 120 16.13 -3.17 1.39
CA ALA A 120 15.39 -2.17 2.14
C ALA A 120 15.43 -2.49 3.63
N VAL A 121 15.48 -1.45 4.45
CA VAL A 121 15.31 -1.53 5.91
C VAL A 121 14.38 -0.42 6.34
N GLY A 122 13.53 -0.69 7.32
CA GLY A 122 12.55 0.28 7.75
C GLY A 122 11.91 -0.04 9.08
N LEU A 123 11.08 0.90 9.50
CA LEU A 123 10.24 0.81 10.69
C LEU A 123 8.80 1.11 10.29
N GLY A 124 7.87 0.45 10.95
CA GLY A 124 6.44 0.69 10.79
C GLY A 124 5.74 0.84 12.13
N ILE A 125 4.70 1.64 12.15
CA ILE A 125 3.79 1.83 13.28
C ILE A 125 2.41 1.35 12.84
N TYR A 126 1.84 0.45 13.62
CA TYR A 126 0.56 -0.20 13.32
C TYR A 126 -0.35 -0.05 14.53
N THR A 127 -1.34 0.84 14.46
CA THR A 127 -2.16 1.21 15.62
C THR A 127 -3.63 1.38 15.23
N PRO A 128 -4.58 1.08 16.13
CA PRO A 128 -5.98 1.43 15.96
C PRO A 128 -6.25 2.92 16.28
N GLU A 129 -5.26 3.63 16.77
CA GLU A 129 -5.39 5.03 17.19
C GLU A 129 -5.01 5.98 16.06
N ASN A 130 -5.70 7.13 15.98
CA ASN A 130 -5.38 8.18 15.02
C ASN A 130 -4.50 9.31 15.62
N ARG A 131 -4.01 9.11 16.84
CA ARG A 131 -3.16 10.09 17.55
C ARG A 131 -1.76 9.53 17.72
N LEU A 132 -0.78 10.27 17.24
CA LEU A 132 0.62 9.90 17.42
C LEU A 132 1.06 9.88 18.88
N SER A 133 0.39 10.65 19.74
CA SER A 133 0.67 10.68 21.19
C SER A 133 0.27 9.41 21.93
N SER A 134 -0.57 8.57 21.35
CA SER A 134 -1.00 7.29 21.96
C SER A 134 -0.15 6.10 21.52
N ILE A 135 0.90 6.34 20.72
CA ILE A 135 1.79 5.29 20.23
C ILE A 135 2.73 4.83 21.33
N ALA A 136 2.61 3.57 21.71
CA ALA A 136 3.57 2.90 22.59
C ALA A 136 4.67 2.25 21.73
N ILE A 137 5.90 2.79 21.76
CA ILE A 137 7.01 2.34 20.92
C ILE A 137 7.25 0.83 21.07
N GLY A 138 7.18 0.28 22.27
CA GLY A 138 7.37 -1.17 22.51
C GLY A 138 6.22 -2.07 22.05
N GLU A 139 5.08 -1.50 21.69
CA GLU A 139 3.87 -2.26 21.32
C GLU A 139 3.48 -2.07 19.85
N ASN A 140 3.58 -0.85 19.34
CA ASN A 140 3.08 -0.48 18.02
C ASN A 140 4.16 -0.46 16.91
N VAL A 141 5.44 -0.47 17.29
CA VAL A 141 6.54 -0.37 16.33
C VAL A 141 6.98 -1.75 15.84
N VAL A 142 7.22 -1.85 14.55
CA VAL A 142 7.69 -3.04 13.84
C VAL A 142 8.92 -2.68 13.04
N ALA A 143 9.96 -3.49 13.13
CA ALA A 143 11.08 -3.44 12.21
C ALA A 143 10.82 -4.33 11.00
N ASN A 144 11.22 -3.86 9.83
CA ASN A 144 11.13 -4.61 8.60
C ASN A 144 12.41 -4.47 7.78
N GLY A 145 12.65 -5.45 6.92
CA GLY A 145 13.76 -5.46 5.99
C GLY A 145 13.43 -6.33 4.79
N ALA A 146 14.04 -6.06 3.65
CA ALA A 146 13.86 -6.83 2.44
C ALA A 146 15.18 -6.99 1.69
N LEU A 147 15.34 -8.14 1.05
CA LEU A 147 16.41 -8.42 0.09
C LEU A 147 15.79 -9.14 -1.10
N LEU A 148 15.87 -8.53 -2.28
CA LEU A 148 15.38 -9.08 -3.53
C LEU A 148 16.49 -9.13 -4.56
N PHE A 149 16.51 -10.17 -5.37
CA PHE A 149 17.29 -10.28 -6.59
C PHE A 149 16.36 -10.10 -7.78
N ILE A 150 16.75 -9.23 -8.69
CA ILE A 150 15.96 -8.83 -9.85
C ILE A 150 16.67 -9.30 -11.11
N TRP A 151 16.02 -10.13 -11.87
CA TRP A 151 16.48 -10.59 -13.15
C TRP A 151 15.82 -9.80 -14.29
N HIS A 152 16.62 -9.15 -15.10
CA HIS A 152 16.20 -8.43 -16.30
C HIS A 152 16.30 -9.38 -17.49
N SER A 153 15.17 -9.99 -17.86
CA SER A 153 15.12 -10.93 -18.99
C SER A 153 15.41 -10.21 -20.31
N ASN A 154 14.83 -9.06 -20.49
CA ASN A 154 15.02 -8.17 -21.62
C ASN A 154 14.64 -6.73 -21.21
N GLN A 155 14.57 -5.80 -22.18
CA GLN A 155 14.18 -4.40 -21.91
C GLN A 155 12.70 -4.22 -21.50
N HIS A 156 11.89 -5.26 -21.65
CA HIS A 156 10.44 -5.23 -21.45
C HIS A 156 9.99 -6.02 -20.22
N MET A 157 10.85 -6.85 -19.65
CA MET A 157 10.47 -7.78 -18.58
C MET A 157 11.52 -7.87 -17.48
N GLN A 158 11.09 -7.71 -16.26
CA GLN A 158 11.88 -7.96 -15.06
C GLN A 158 11.11 -8.81 -14.06
N ILE A 159 11.83 -9.71 -13.40
CA ILE A 159 11.30 -10.61 -12.37
C ILE A 159 12.20 -10.48 -11.15
N GLY A 160 11.59 -10.23 -10.00
CA GLY A 160 12.29 -10.17 -8.72
C GLY A 160 11.77 -11.23 -7.76
N ALA A 161 12.69 -11.85 -7.02
CA ALA A 161 12.37 -12.76 -5.95
C ALA A 161 13.33 -12.55 -4.78
N GLY A 162 12.86 -12.81 -3.58
CA GLY A 162 13.67 -12.62 -2.39
C GLY A 162 12.93 -12.88 -1.09
N ILE A 163 13.41 -12.25 -0.05
CA ILE A 163 12.88 -12.39 1.30
C ILE A 163 12.52 -11.04 1.90
N LEU A 164 11.50 -11.06 2.71
CA LEU A 164 11.07 -9.98 3.60
C LEU A 164 11.25 -10.47 5.05
N VAL A 165 11.86 -9.65 5.88
CA VAL A 165 11.95 -9.88 7.33
C VAL A 165 11.06 -8.88 8.04
N ASN A 166 10.24 -9.35 8.98
CA ASN A 166 9.32 -8.49 9.71
C ASN A 166 9.12 -8.98 11.14
N THR A 167 8.92 -8.03 12.08
CA THR A 167 8.69 -8.34 13.50
C THR A 167 7.23 -8.18 13.94
N LEU A 168 6.26 -8.30 13.00
CA LEU A 168 4.84 -8.06 13.23
C LEU A 168 4.27 -8.89 14.39
N LEU A 169 4.68 -10.15 14.53
CA LEU A 169 4.25 -11.05 15.60
C LEU A 169 5.13 -10.98 16.86
N GLY A 170 6.00 -9.96 16.96
CA GLY A 170 6.89 -9.76 18.11
C GLY A 170 8.24 -10.47 17.99
N TYR A 171 8.44 -11.25 16.93
CA TYR A 171 9.69 -11.96 16.62
C TYR A 171 10.05 -11.71 15.13
N PRO A 172 11.34 -11.69 14.79
CA PRO A 172 11.76 -11.65 13.39
C PRO A 172 11.26 -12.88 12.64
N MET A 173 10.47 -12.68 11.61
CA MET A 173 9.98 -13.72 10.72
C MET A 173 10.41 -13.43 9.30
N VAL A 174 10.74 -14.50 8.56
CA VAL A 174 11.19 -14.40 7.17
C VAL A 174 10.06 -14.89 6.27
N PHE A 175 9.71 -14.11 5.27
CA PHE A 175 8.67 -14.41 4.30
C PHE A 175 9.21 -14.30 2.87
N PRO A 176 8.82 -15.19 1.97
CA PRO A 176 9.11 -15.03 0.56
C PRO A 176 8.38 -13.82 -0.02
N THR A 177 9.03 -13.14 -0.95
CA THR A 177 8.44 -12.05 -1.72
C THR A 177 8.86 -12.16 -3.17
N ALA A 178 7.99 -11.77 -4.08
CA ALA A 178 8.28 -11.77 -5.51
C ALA A 178 7.53 -10.64 -6.23
N PHE A 179 8.06 -10.24 -7.37
CA PHE A 179 7.37 -9.38 -8.30
C PHE A 179 7.72 -9.71 -9.74
N VAL A 180 6.86 -9.30 -10.65
CA VAL A 180 7.09 -9.31 -12.09
C VAL A 180 6.57 -7.99 -12.67
N GLU A 181 7.31 -7.44 -13.60
CA GLU A 181 6.90 -6.29 -14.40
C GLU A 181 7.14 -6.58 -15.87
N TYR A 182 6.17 -6.18 -16.68
CA TYR A 182 6.18 -6.36 -18.13
C TYR A 182 5.64 -5.14 -18.83
N GLN A 183 6.38 -4.66 -19.84
CA GLN A 183 5.94 -3.57 -20.70
C GLN A 183 6.48 -3.77 -22.12
N ALA A 184 5.62 -4.19 -23.04
CA ALA A 184 5.99 -4.37 -24.44
C ALA A 184 4.93 -3.75 -25.37
N GLY A 185 5.35 -2.80 -26.16
CA GLY A 185 4.43 -2.01 -26.99
C GLY A 185 3.38 -1.31 -26.15
N GLN A 186 2.11 -1.63 -26.42
CA GLN A 186 0.96 -1.08 -25.69
C GLN A 186 0.54 -1.95 -24.50
N TRP A 187 1.06 -3.16 -24.35
CA TRP A 187 0.75 -4.05 -23.24
C TRP A 187 1.57 -3.69 -22.00
N ILE A 188 0.88 -3.62 -20.88
CA ILE A 188 1.45 -3.37 -19.56
C ILE A 188 0.95 -4.42 -18.59
N GLY A 189 1.84 -4.91 -17.74
CA GLY A 189 1.47 -5.88 -16.71
C GLY A 189 2.45 -5.83 -15.56
N TRP A 190 1.95 -6.02 -14.36
CA TRP A 190 2.78 -6.15 -13.18
C TRP A 190 2.05 -6.97 -12.12
N ALA A 191 2.81 -7.68 -11.33
CA ALA A 191 2.32 -8.31 -10.12
C ALA A 191 3.41 -8.28 -9.05
N LYS A 192 3.02 -8.11 -7.81
CA LYS A 192 3.90 -8.19 -6.65
C LYS A 192 3.15 -8.80 -5.48
N GLY A 193 3.87 -9.50 -4.62
CA GLY A 193 3.24 -10.08 -3.45
C GLY A 193 4.23 -10.61 -2.44
N ASN A 194 3.77 -10.64 -1.22
CA ASN A 194 4.41 -11.29 -0.11
C ASN A 194 3.34 -11.83 0.85
N PHE A 195 3.74 -12.70 1.74
CA PHE A 195 2.81 -13.38 2.63
C PHE A 195 2.17 -12.45 3.70
N LEU A 196 2.80 -11.33 4.01
CA LEU A 196 2.33 -10.41 5.06
C LEU A 196 1.34 -9.36 4.57
N GLU A 197 1.63 -8.78 3.41
CA GLU A 197 0.84 -7.66 2.88
C GLU A 197 -0.15 -8.13 1.82
N GLY A 198 -0.02 -9.39 1.39
CA GLY A 198 -0.83 -9.96 0.33
C GLY A 198 -0.20 -9.82 -1.05
N GLY A 199 -1.03 -9.87 -2.07
CA GLY A 199 -0.62 -9.79 -3.47
C GLY A 199 -1.43 -8.78 -4.26
N LYS A 200 -0.77 -8.09 -5.18
CA LYS A 200 -1.39 -7.10 -6.05
C LYS A 200 -0.84 -7.20 -7.46
N GLY A 201 -1.70 -7.09 -8.44
CA GLY A 201 -1.28 -7.12 -9.83
C GLY A 201 -2.30 -6.49 -10.76
N ALA A 202 -1.82 -6.08 -11.92
CA ALA A 202 -2.66 -5.58 -12.99
C ALA A 202 -2.11 -5.99 -14.34
N ILE A 203 -3.00 -6.20 -15.29
CA ILE A 203 -2.68 -6.39 -16.69
C ILE A 203 -3.57 -5.45 -17.51
N GLY A 204 -3.01 -4.80 -18.52
CA GLY A 204 -3.77 -3.82 -19.25
C GLY A 204 -3.13 -3.40 -20.56
N TYR A 205 -3.81 -2.45 -21.18
CA TYR A 205 -3.48 -1.94 -22.50
C TYR A 205 -3.46 -0.42 -22.50
N ARG A 206 -2.42 0.16 -23.10
CA ARG A 206 -2.29 1.59 -23.31
C ARG A 206 -2.87 1.95 -24.67
N PHE A 207 -4.06 2.55 -24.68
CA PHE A 207 -4.74 2.95 -25.91
C PHE A 207 -4.11 4.19 -26.56
N SER A 208 -3.60 5.08 -25.71
CA SER A 208 -2.92 6.31 -26.12
C SER A 208 -1.92 6.73 -25.04
N GLU A 209 -1.10 7.76 -25.30
CA GLU A 209 -0.22 8.29 -24.26
C GLU A 209 -0.96 8.79 -23.01
N PRO A 210 -2.11 9.50 -23.12
CA PRO A 210 -2.84 9.97 -21.94
C PRO A 210 -3.77 8.92 -21.31
N PHE A 211 -3.97 7.74 -21.91
CA PHE A 211 -4.97 6.81 -21.40
C PHE A 211 -4.55 5.33 -21.49
N SER A 212 -4.67 4.63 -20.37
CA SER A 212 -4.58 3.17 -20.29
C SER A 212 -5.71 2.58 -19.46
N LEU A 213 -6.04 1.31 -19.71
CA LEU A 213 -7.03 0.55 -18.97
C LEU A 213 -6.42 -0.78 -18.54
N CYS A 214 -6.49 -1.06 -17.24
CA CYS A 214 -6.00 -2.30 -16.64
C CYS A 214 -7.13 -3.06 -15.95
N LEU A 215 -7.02 -4.38 -15.93
CA LEU A 215 -7.70 -5.24 -14.98
C LEU A 215 -6.81 -5.35 -13.74
N LEU A 216 -7.29 -4.96 -12.58
CA LEU A 216 -6.61 -4.97 -11.30
C LEU A 216 -7.12 -6.10 -10.43
N ALA A 217 -6.20 -6.80 -9.76
CA ALA A 217 -6.47 -7.66 -8.62
C ALA A 217 -5.60 -7.21 -7.44
N ASP A 218 -6.20 -7.03 -6.27
CA ASP A 218 -5.53 -6.53 -5.06
C ASP A 218 -6.01 -7.33 -3.84
N ALA A 219 -5.18 -8.23 -3.33
CA ALA A 219 -5.41 -8.96 -2.10
C ALA A 219 -4.51 -8.37 -1.00
N SER A 220 -4.98 -7.31 -0.34
CA SER A 220 -4.22 -6.56 0.65
C SER A 220 -4.58 -6.97 2.08
N ILE A 221 -3.56 -6.98 2.94
CA ILE A 221 -3.68 -7.25 4.37
C ILE A 221 -3.16 -6.03 5.14
N TYR A 222 -3.97 -5.53 6.08
CA TYR A 222 -3.59 -4.45 6.99
C TYR A 222 -3.63 -4.95 8.42
N ALA A 223 -2.74 -4.46 9.26
CA ALA A 223 -2.63 -4.88 10.66
C ALA A 223 -2.79 -3.69 11.61
N ALA A 224 -3.27 -3.94 12.82
CA ALA A 224 -3.21 -3.00 13.92
C ALA A 224 -2.92 -3.73 15.23
N PHE A 225 -2.04 -3.17 16.04
CA PHE A 225 -1.72 -3.70 17.36
C PHE A 225 -2.63 -3.10 18.41
N LEU A 226 -3.18 -3.94 19.24
CA LEU A 226 -4.07 -3.54 20.32
C LEU A 226 -3.96 -4.51 21.51
N ARG A 227 -4.61 -4.15 22.59
CA ARG A 227 -4.83 -5.08 23.70
C ARG A 227 -6.27 -5.56 23.68
N LYS A 228 -6.47 -6.86 23.74
CA LYS A 228 -7.78 -7.51 23.89
C LYS A 228 -7.73 -8.41 25.11
N GLU A 229 -8.66 -8.18 26.05
CA GLU A 229 -8.73 -8.96 27.30
C GLU A 229 -7.38 -8.97 28.08
N GLY A 230 -6.68 -7.83 28.08
CA GLY A 230 -5.38 -7.69 28.77
C GLY A 230 -4.18 -8.28 28.03
N LYS A 231 -4.40 -9.02 26.93
CA LYS A 231 -3.34 -9.66 26.12
C LYS A 231 -2.96 -8.80 24.92
N LYS A 232 -1.70 -8.87 24.51
CA LYS A 232 -1.24 -8.26 23.26
C LYS A 232 -1.85 -8.99 22.08
N ALA A 233 -2.59 -8.30 21.23
CA ALA A 233 -3.27 -8.83 20.07
C ALA A 233 -2.90 -8.07 18.80
N VAL A 234 -3.02 -8.75 17.67
CA VAL A 234 -2.95 -8.15 16.34
C VAL A 234 -4.31 -8.33 15.68
N PHE A 235 -4.87 -7.25 15.21
CA PHE A 235 -6.04 -7.25 14.35
C PHE A 235 -5.55 -7.17 12.89
N PHE A 236 -6.02 -8.09 12.06
CA PHE A 236 -5.76 -8.08 10.62
C PHE A 236 -7.06 -7.83 9.87
N THR A 237 -7.02 -6.95 8.89
CA THR A 237 -8.06 -6.86 7.87
C THR A 237 -7.51 -7.33 6.55
N GLN A 238 -8.28 -8.16 5.86
CA GLN A 238 -7.97 -8.62 4.51
C GLN A 238 -9.03 -8.13 3.54
N HIS A 239 -8.59 -7.64 2.39
CA HIS A 239 -9.43 -7.22 1.28
C HIS A 239 -8.98 -7.91 0.01
N THR A 240 -9.94 -8.37 -0.80
CA THR A 240 -9.64 -8.94 -2.12
C THR A 240 -10.49 -8.20 -3.16
N ILE A 241 -9.86 -7.24 -3.80
CA ILE A 241 -10.47 -6.32 -4.74
C ILE A 241 -10.16 -6.78 -6.17
N VAL A 242 -11.18 -6.83 -7.00
CA VAL A 242 -11.03 -7.01 -8.46
C VAL A 242 -11.77 -5.88 -9.15
N GLY A 243 -11.15 -5.23 -10.11
CA GLY A 243 -11.76 -4.09 -10.78
C GLY A 243 -11.06 -3.65 -12.04
N LEU A 244 -11.71 -2.76 -12.76
CA LEU A 244 -11.13 -2.04 -13.88
C LEU A 244 -10.45 -0.77 -13.37
N GLN A 245 -9.25 -0.54 -13.87
CA GLN A 245 -8.44 0.62 -13.52
C GLN A 245 -8.14 1.44 -14.79
N PRO A 246 -9.03 2.38 -15.19
CA PRO A 246 -8.63 3.45 -16.10
C PRO A 246 -7.58 4.34 -15.42
N ASP A 247 -6.52 4.65 -16.14
CA ASP A 247 -5.46 5.55 -15.70
C ASP A 247 -5.32 6.68 -16.72
N PHE A 248 -5.53 7.91 -16.26
CA PHE A 248 -5.44 9.12 -17.05
C PHE A 248 -4.13 9.83 -16.75
N ARG A 249 -3.35 10.06 -17.80
CA ARG A 249 -2.09 10.77 -17.70
C ARG A 249 -2.26 12.22 -18.16
N VAL A 250 -2.01 13.15 -17.26
CA VAL A 250 -2.10 14.60 -17.53
C VAL A 250 -0.68 15.18 -17.62
N GLY A 251 -0.30 15.51 -18.82
CA GLY A 251 1.07 15.94 -19.10
C GLY A 251 2.09 14.81 -18.87
N LYS A 252 3.29 15.18 -18.45
CA LYS A 252 4.42 14.25 -18.31
C LYS A 252 4.48 13.55 -16.95
N TYR A 253 3.94 14.18 -15.92
CA TYR A 253 4.22 13.81 -14.53
C TYR A 253 3.00 13.34 -13.74
N LEU A 254 1.80 13.73 -14.11
CA LEU A 254 0.59 13.48 -13.33
C LEU A 254 -0.19 12.32 -13.89
N HIS A 255 -0.48 11.32 -13.04
CA HIS A 255 -1.37 10.20 -13.30
C HIS A 255 -2.56 10.24 -12.36
N ILE A 256 -3.74 9.96 -12.88
CA ILE A 256 -4.99 9.88 -12.14
C ILE A 256 -5.59 8.48 -12.36
N PRO A 257 -5.14 7.48 -11.58
CA PRO A 257 -5.75 6.16 -11.61
C PRO A 257 -7.11 6.19 -10.89
N LEU A 258 -8.11 5.64 -11.54
CA LEU A 258 -9.40 5.33 -10.93
C LEU A 258 -9.53 3.80 -10.84
N VAL A 259 -10.26 3.30 -9.87
CA VAL A 259 -10.63 1.87 -9.84
C VAL A 259 -12.12 1.76 -9.60
N ILE A 260 -12.78 0.96 -10.41
CA ILE A 260 -14.19 0.60 -10.26
C ILE A 260 -14.26 -0.92 -10.25
N GLY A 261 -14.78 -1.49 -9.16
CA GLY A 261 -14.77 -2.94 -8.99
C GLY A 261 -15.58 -3.43 -7.82
N ALA A 262 -15.19 -4.57 -7.31
CA ALA A 262 -15.77 -5.16 -6.12
C ALA A 262 -14.69 -5.67 -5.17
N ASP A 263 -14.92 -5.52 -3.87
CA ASP A 263 -14.19 -6.22 -2.82
C ASP A 263 -14.93 -7.53 -2.54
N LEU A 264 -14.38 -8.61 -3.09
CA LEU A 264 -15.02 -9.93 -3.11
C LEU A 264 -14.88 -10.68 -1.79
N MET A 265 -13.81 -10.42 -1.05
CA MET A 265 -13.53 -11.10 0.20
C MET A 265 -12.98 -10.10 1.22
N ARG A 266 -13.78 -9.82 2.23
CA ARG A 266 -13.42 -8.94 3.33
C ARG A 266 -13.46 -9.73 4.64
N MET A 267 -12.36 -9.70 5.37
CA MET A 267 -12.24 -10.42 6.64
C MET A 267 -11.56 -9.54 7.69
N GLY A 268 -12.05 -9.67 8.93
CA GLY A 268 -11.38 -9.19 10.13
C GLY A 268 -10.96 -10.38 11.02
N ILE A 269 -9.71 -10.45 11.43
CA ILE A 269 -9.17 -11.55 12.22
C ILE A 269 -8.37 -10.98 13.38
N TYR A 270 -8.67 -11.47 14.59
CA TYR A 270 -7.83 -11.25 15.76
C TYR A 270 -6.90 -12.42 16.00
N LYS A 271 -5.64 -12.13 16.29
CA LYS A 271 -4.65 -13.11 16.74
C LYS A 271 -3.92 -12.60 17.97
N GLU A 272 -3.60 -13.48 18.89
CA GLU A 272 -2.67 -13.11 19.95
C GLU A 272 -1.28 -12.90 19.35
N ARG A 273 -0.54 -11.89 19.81
CA ARG A 273 0.80 -11.56 19.31
C ARG A 273 1.83 -12.53 19.87
N LYS A 274 1.79 -13.78 19.39
CA LYS A 274 2.72 -14.89 19.73
C LYS A 274 3.05 -15.67 18.48
N LEU A 275 4.28 -16.22 18.43
CA LEU A 275 4.72 -17.04 17.31
C LEU A 275 3.87 -18.32 17.14
N SER A 276 3.52 -18.99 18.26
CA SER A 276 2.66 -20.20 18.22
C SER A 276 1.31 -19.93 17.57
N THR A 277 0.72 -18.77 17.82
CA THR A 277 -0.58 -18.39 17.29
C THR A 277 -0.57 -18.19 15.76
N PHE A 278 0.58 -17.87 15.19
CA PHE A 278 0.71 -17.80 13.74
C PHE A 278 0.45 -19.16 13.09
N PHE A 279 1.03 -20.20 13.61
CA PHE A 279 0.90 -21.55 13.04
C PHE A 279 -0.46 -22.18 13.35
N THR A 280 -0.87 -22.21 14.61
CA THR A 280 -2.09 -22.90 15.06
C THR A 280 -3.36 -22.22 14.53
N GLN A 281 -3.55 -20.94 14.78
CA GLN A 281 -4.78 -20.24 14.39
C GLN A 281 -4.88 -19.94 12.89
N THR A 282 -3.80 -20.01 12.13
CA THR A 282 -3.86 -19.84 10.68
C THR A 282 -4.43 -21.08 9.99
N PHE A 283 -4.18 -22.28 10.56
CA PHE A 283 -4.59 -23.54 9.98
C PHE A 283 -5.80 -24.19 10.68
N GLU A 284 -6.06 -23.88 11.95
CA GLU A 284 -7.11 -24.48 12.75
C GLU A 284 -8.39 -23.64 12.93
N GLY A 285 -8.61 -22.63 12.04
CA GLY A 285 -9.85 -21.86 12.06
C GLY A 285 -9.90 -20.78 13.13
N ALA A 286 -8.92 -19.87 13.11
CA ALA A 286 -8.95 -18.67 13.95
C ALA A 286 -10.29 -17.92 13.86
N PRO A 287 -10.80 -17.35 14.97
CA PRO A 287 -12.01 -16.54 14.94
C PRO A 287 -11.87 -15.45 13.90
N LYS A 288 -12.73 -15.47 12.90
CA LYS A 288 -12.74 -14.49 11.81
C LYS A 288 -14.14 -13.96 11.61
N GLN A 289 -14.22 -12.69 11.31
CA GLN A 289 -15.45 -12.05 10.88
C GLN A 289 -15.37 -11.82 9.38
N SER A 290 -16.31 -12.38 8.64
CA SER A 290 -16.42 -12.22 7.20
C SER A 290 -17.54 -11.24 6.90
N TYR A 291 -17.34 -10.41 5.88
CA TYR A 291 -18.31 -9.43 5.41
C TYR A 291 -18.77 -9.81 4.00
N SER A 292 -19.97 -9.38 3.65
CA SER A 292 -20.48 -9.55 2.29
C SER A 292 -19.62 -8.80 1.28
N PRO A 293 -19.54 -9.28 0.02
CA PRO A 293 -18.94 -8.52 -1.06
C PRO A 293 -19.56 -7.13 -1.19
N ALA A 294 -18.76 -6.14 -1.54
CA ALA A 294 -19.20 -4.77 -1.69
C ALA A 294 -18.61 -4.13 -2.95
N LEU A 295 -19.35 -3.16 -3.50
CA LEU A 295 -18.82 -2.33 -4.56
C LEU A 295 -17.63 -1.53 -4.03
N TYR A 296 -16.61 -1.43 -4.88
CA TYR A 296 -15.38 -0.73 -4.58
C TYR A 296 -15.16 0.38 -5.60
N PHE A 297 -14.85 1.56 -5.10
CA PHE A 297 -14.45 2.70 -5.89
C PHE A 297 -13.17 3.30 -5.29
N SER A 298 -12.24 3.67 -6.15
CA SER A 298 -11.01 4.34 -5.75
C SER A 298 -10.64 5.42 -6.72
N VAL A 299 -10.10 6.51 -6.18
CA VAL A 299 -9.47 7.57 -6.95
C VAL A 299 -8.08 7.83 -6.39
N GLY A 300 -7.12 7.99 -7.29
CA GLY A 300 -5.75 8.30 -6.91
C GLY A 300 -5.18 9.47 -7.68
N ILE A 301 -4.13 10.03 -7.13
CA ILE A 301 -3.24 10.99 -7.78
C ILE A 301 -1.83 10.47 -7.59
N LYS A 302 -1.08 10.32 -8.68
CA LYS A 302 0.31 9.88 -8.65
C LYS A 302 1.16 10.87 -9.44
N ILE A 303 2.16 11.43 -8.78
CA ILE A 303 3.18 12.27 -9.40
C ILE A 303 4.42 11.40 -9.59
N VAL A 304 4.88 11.29 -10.82
CA VAL A 304 6.06 10.53 -11.22
C VAL A 304 6.95 11.47 -12.01
N ASN A 305 8.16 11.67 -11.58
CA ASN A 305 9.12 12.54 -12.26
C ASN A 305 10.29 11.73 -12.84
#